data_926315d4294d0866c07a5f302eb2b280
#
_entry.id   926315d4294d0866c07a5f302eb2b280
#
_cell.length_a   1.000
_cell.length_b   1.000
_cell.length_c   1.000
_cell.angle_alpha   90.00
_cell.angle_beta   90.00
_cell.angle_gamma   90.00
#
_symmetry.space_group_name_H-M   'P 1'
#
loop_
_entity.id
_entity.type
_entity.pdbx_description
1 polymer ?
#
loop_
_entity_poly.entity_id
_entity_poly.type
_entity_poly.pdbx_seq_one_letter_code
_entity_poly.pdbx_strand_id
1 'polypeptide(L)'
;MININTSFKRIHSLLILTFLCFLILINKTYSEEKIGSVVALKGEIIAINTDDEKRTLDIYDDIFLFDEIVTDNSSSATIQYDDNSTVIIKSSSSLTITEFVFSIAKKKFLGIVKKGKVIIESGKIAKAQEGSMEIQLPTMILGIKGTRFNMKINPDGTSEVGLSEDSFGEVGTINISSDGKVQTLYDTDQVISANIETGISERPKTDDEKKELADASNDLIEASSIDDNLIQEKLEEKLANGTLLDANNDGIIDLSDIDIIKENIKIEKQENINFIAENSTGENTEFLSNVLNQSDEASIGQSMNHILETNDYLVASVITNLSNEDNTFLTTSNVEANNAIKEKIFTQMLSDTDDENNNIAVIGSIFAKSDAESVALMMDTIQTVGETNAHSTLALEVLSSMADSESFYDMDFGDE
;
A
#
# COMPACT_ATOMS: atom_id res chain seq x y z
N MET A 1 60.09 24.05 -47.47
CA MET A 1 59.07 23.04 -47.82
C MET A 1 58.37 22.59 -46.51
N ILE A 2 57.18 23.02 -46.26
CA ILE A 2 56.41 22.63 -45.09
C ILE A 2 55.93 21.20 -45.34
N ASN A 3 56.24 20.30 -44.43
CA ASN A 3 55.96 18.85 -44.55
C ASN A 3 54.47 18.57 -44.38
N ILE A 4 53.68 18.72 -45.47
CA ILE A 4 52.23 18.57 -45.53
C ILE A 4 51.76 17.20 -45.04
N ASN A 5 52.58 16.17 -45.17
CA ASN A 5 52.23 14.78 -44.80
C ASN A 5 52.14 14.53 -43.28
N THR A 6 52.89 15.29 -42.46
CA THR A 6 52.83 15.19 -41.00
C THR A 6 51.62 15.92 -40.39
N SER A 7 51.20 17.01 -41.01
CA SER A 7 50.00 17.75 -40.60
C SER A 7 48.72 16.96 -40.91
N PHE A 8 48.65 16.29 -42.07
CA PHE A 8 47.51 15.47 -42.45
C PHE A 8 47.33 14.26 -41.51
N LYS A 9 48.39 13.58 -41.10
CA LYS A 9 48.36 12.47 -40.15
C LYS A 9 47.88 12.93 -38.75
N ARG A 10 48.30 14.12 -38.31
CA ARG A 10 47.85 14.68 -37.01
C ARG A 10 46.38 15.06 -37.02
N ILE A 11 45.87 15.61 -38.11
CA ILE A 11 44.41 15.96 -38.27
C ILE A 11 43.57 14.69 -38.29
N HIS A 12 43.98 13.62 -39.00
CA HIS A 12 43.30 12.34 -39.00
C HIS A 12 43.28 11.68 -37.62
N SER A 13 44.40 11.71 -36.90
CA SER A 13 44.49 11.16 -35.55
C SER A 13 43.60 11.93 -34.57
N LEU A 14 43.49 13.27 -34.70
CA LEU A 14 42.62 14.10 -33.89
C LEU A 14 41.14 13.81 -34.19
N LEU A 15 40.76 13.64 -35.45
CA LEU A 15 39.41 13.30 -35.88
C LEU A 15 38.99 11.89 -35.39
N ILE A 16 39.89 10.92 -35.40
CA ILE A 16 39.63 9.59 -34.87
C ILE A 16 39.49 9.65 -33.36
N LEU A 17 40.29 10.44 -32.66
CA LEU A 17 40.20 10.59 -31.20
C LEU A 17 38.93 11.29 -30.79
N THR A 18 38.51 12.35 -31.50
CA THR A 18 37.22 13.05 -31.25
C THR A 18 36.02 12.16 -31.57
N PHE A 19 36.09 11.33 -32.62
CA PHE A 19 35.05 10.37 -32.96
C PHE A 19 34.97 9.23 -31.91
N LEU A 20 36.13 8.78 -31.40
CA LEU A 20 36.18 7.79 -30.31
C LEU A 20 35.65 8.35 -28.99
N CYS A 21 36.00 9.61 -28.65
CA CYS A 21 35.38 10.33 -27.51
C CYS A 21 33.87 10.55 -27.69
N PHE A 22 33.40 10.82 -28.89
CA PHE A 22 31.98 10.98 -29.19
C PHE A 22 31.23 9.64 -29.06
N LEU A 23 31.86 8.51 -29.47
CA LEU A 23 31.30 7.16 -29.24
C LEU A 23 31.19 6.79 -27.75
N ILE A 24 32.13 7.24 -26.92
CA ILE A 24 32.10 7.02 -25.46
C ILE A 24 30.98 7.86 -24.79
N LEU A 25 30.69 9.04 -25.35
CA LEU A 25 29.60 9.91 -24.84
C LEU A 25 28.19 9.46 -25.24
N ILE A 26 28.04 8.48 -26.14
CA ILE A 26 26.75 7.92 -26.58
C ILE A 26 26.29 6.77 -25.66
N ASN A 27 27.05 6.39 -24.64
CA ASN A 27 26.53 5.52 -23.60
C ASN A 27 25.41 6.28 -22.87
N LYS A 28 24.21 6.22 -23.44
CA LYS A 28 22.99 6.65 -22.81
C LYS A 28 22.80 5.69 -21.62
N THR A 29 23.22 6.11 -20.44
CA THR A 29 22.76 5.49 -19.21
C THR A 29 21.23 5.64 -19.22
N TYR A 30 20.51 4.60 -19.61
CA TYR A 30 19.11 4.49 -19.29
C TYR A 30 19.06 4.39 -17.78
N SER A 31 18.66 5.44 -17.09
CA SER A 31 18.21 5.33 -15.73
C SER A 31 17.00 4.40 -15.76
N GLU A 32 17.08 3.28 -15.07
CA GLU A 32 15.93 2.41 -14.88
C GLU A 32 14.85 3.23 -14.17
N GLU A 33 13.62 3.20 -14.69
CA GLU A 33 12.50 3.95 -14.13
C GLU A 33 11.91 3.13 -12.97
N LYS A 34 12.05 3.62 -11.72
CA LYS A 34 11.37 3.05 -10.56
C LYS A 34 9.87 3.21 -10.77
N ILE A 35 9.13 2.15 -10.51
CA ILE A 35 7.66 2.10 -10.62
C ILE A 35 6.97 1.55 -9.36
N GLY A 36 7.75 1.16 -8.35
CA GLY A 36 7.24 0.60 -7.10
C GLY A 36 8.34 0.00 -6.26
N SER A 37 7.98 -0.67 -5.18
CA SER A 37 8.89 -1.31 -4.23
C SER A 37 8.34 -2.62 -3.68
N VAL A 38 9.23 -3.49 -3.20
CA VAL A 38 8.88 -4.72 -2.48
C VAL A 38 8.47 -4.35 -1.06
N VAL A 39 7.24 -4.66 -0.66
CA VAL A 39 6.72 -4.32 0.68
C VAL A 39 6.59 -5.52 1.62
N ALA A 40 6.54 -6.72 1.06
CA ALA A 40 6.66 -7.97 1.81
C ALA A 40 7.24 -9.06 0.91
N LEU A 41 8.00 -9.99 1.48
CA LEU A 41 8.51 -11.14 0.75
C LEU A 41 8.70 -12.36 1.66
N LYS A 42 8.65 -13.53 1.02
CA LYS A 42 8.97 -14.81 1.63
C LYS A 42 9.79 -15.63 0.64
N GLY A 43 10.90 -16.19 1.12
CA GLY A 43 11.82 -16.97 0.27
C GLY A 43 12.66 -16.11 -0.66
N GLU A 44 13.16 -16.67 -1.75
CA GLU A 44 14.04 -15.99 -2.71
C GLU A 44 13.24 -15.50 -3.92
N ILE A 45 13.37 -14.21 -4.21
CA ILE A 45 12.72 -13.52 -5.33
C ILE A 45 13.83 -12.94 -6.21
N ILE A 46 13.69 -13.10 -7.51
CA ILE A 46 14.66 -12.59 -8.49
C ILE A 46 13.97 -11.60 -9.42
N ALA A 47 14.56 -10.43 -9.59
CA ALA A 47 14.26 -9.52 -10.70
C ALA A 47 15.28 -9.74 -11.83
N ILE A 48 14.81 -9.77 -13.06
CA ILE A 48 15.61 -9.91 -14.28
C ILE A 48 15.33 -8.67 -15.14
N ASN A 49 16.35 -7.88 -15.39
CA ASN A 49 16.23 -6.68 -16.21
C ASN A 49 16.25 -6.97 -17.71
N THR A 50 16.16 -5.95 -18.55
CA THR A 50 16.17 -6.08 -20.02
C THR A 50 17.49 -6.58 -20.60
N ASP A 51 18.57 -6.52 -19.85
CA ASP A 51 19.91 -7.02 -20.24
C ASP A 51 20.17 -8.46 -19.74
N ASP A 52 19.12 -9.15 -19.26
CA ASP A 52 19.18 -10.48 -18.65
C ASP A 52 20.01 -10.54 -17.36
N GLU A 53 20.31 -9.40 -16.75
CA GLU A 53 20.97 -9.35 -15.46
C GLU A 53 20.00 -9.66 -14.33
N LYS A 54 20.46 -10.47 -13.38
CA LYS A 54 19.65 -10.95 -12.26
C LYS A 54 20.08 -10.26 -10.97
N ARG A 55 19.12 -9.78 -10.23
CA ARG A 55 19.28 -9.32 -8.85
C ARG A 55 18.31 -10.06 -7.93
N THR A 56 18.78 -10.49 -6.79
CA THR A 56 17.91 -10.99 -5.72
C THR A 56 17.24 -9.78 -5.07
N LEU A 57 15.93 -9.86 -4.89
CA LEU A 57 15.17 -8.82 -4.23
C LEU A 57 15.07 -9.07 -2.73
N ASP A 58 15.14 -7.99 -1.98
CA ASP A 58 14.87 -7.93 -0.56
C ASP A 58 13.71 -6.97 -0.29
N ILE A 59 13.19 -6.96 0.95
CA ILE A 59 12.15 -6.02 1.37
C ILE A 59 12.66 -4.58 1.19
N TYR A 60 11.80 -3.70 0.69
CA TYR A 60 12.08 -2.30 0.33
C TYR A 60 13.05 -2.10 -0.83
N ASP A 61 13.34 -3.14 -1.64
CA ASP A 61 14.03 -2.95 -2.91
C ASP A 61 13.10 -2.33 -3.95
N ASP A 62 13.68 -1.44 -4.77
CA ASP A 62 12.98 -0.82 -5.88
C ASP A 62 12.67 -1.83 -6.98
N ILE A 63 11.49 -1.68 -7.58
CA ILE A 63 11.06 -2.38 -8.78
C ILE A 63 11.13 -1.40 -9.95
N PHE A 64 11.79 -1.83 -11.01
CA PHE A 64 11.96 -1.02 -12.20
C PHE A 64 11.07 -1.47 -13.34
N LEU A 65 10.74 -0.52 -14.22
CA LEU A 65 10.00 -0.83 -15.44
C LEU A 65 10.77 -1.88 -16.27
N PHE A 66 10.06 -2.89 -16.76
CA PHE A 66 10.56 -4.06 -17.47
C PHE A 66 11.28 -5.12 -16.62
N ASP A 67 11.40 -4.97 -15.32
CA ASP A 67 11.83 -6.09 -14.47
C ASP A 67 10.88 -7.29 -14.64
N GLU A 68 11.42 -8.45 -14.95
CA GLU A 68 10.70 -9.72 -14.81
C GLU A 68 10.91 -10.24 -13.39
N ILE A 69 9.87 -10.15 -12.57
CA ILE A 69 9.87 -10.66 -11.20
C ILE A 69 9.52 -12.14 -11.21
N VAL A 70 10.42 -12.96 -10.67
CA VAL A 70 10.30 -14.42 -10.67
C VAL A 70 10.36 -14.95 -9.26
N THR A 71 9.36 -15.76 -8.89
CA THR A 71 9.32 -16.50 -7.62
C THR A 71 9.59 -17.99 -7.85
N ASP A 72 10.25 -18.63 -6.89
CA ASP A 72 10.42 -20.07 -6.87
C ASP A 72 9.17 -20.80 -6.31
N ASN A 73 9.28 -22.12 -6.06
CA ASN A 73 8.17 -22.96 -5.63
C ASN A 73 7.75 -22.77 -4.15
N SER A 74 8.49 -22.01 -3.38
CA SER A 74 8.25 -21.75 -1.95
C SER A 74 8.23 -20.27 -1.61
N SER A 75 8.38 -19.40 -2.61
CA SER A 75 8.53 -17.96 -2.45
C SER A 75 7.26 -17.20 -2.80
N SER A 76 7.10 -16.01 -2.24
CA SER A 76 6.07 -15.05 -2.61
C SER A 76 6.57 -13.62 -2.36
N ALA A 77 6.08 -12.66 -3.15
CA ALA A 77 6.37 -11.25 -2.97
C ALA A 77 5.10 -10.42 -3.02
N THR A 78 5.04 -9.36 -2.23
CA THR A 78 4.04 -8.30 -2.35
C THR A 78 4.74 -7.03 -2.79
N ILE A 79 4.29 -6.45 -3.89
CA ILE A 79 4.86 -5.25 -4.49
C ILE A 79 3.80 -4.16 -4.44
N GLN A 80 4.17 -3.00 -3.92
CA GLN A 80 3.40 -1.76 -3.97
C GLN A 80 3.89 -0.93 -5.14
N TYR A 81 3.00 -0.55 -6.06
CA TYR A 81 3.31 0.35 -7.17
C TYR A 81 2.94 1.80 -6.84
N ASP A 82 3.56 2.77 -7.51
CA ASP A 82 3.40 4.21 -7.26
C ASP A 82 1.97 4.74 -7.49
N ASP A 83 1.12 3.97 -8.18
CA ASP A 83 -0.31 4.28 -8.35
C ASP A 83 -1.21 3.70 -7.25
N ASN A 84 -0.62 3.16 -6.19
CA ASN A 84 -1.26 2.41 -5.10
C ASN A 84 -1.88 1.06 -5.54
N SER A 85 -1.53 0.53 -6.71
CA SER A 85 -1.80 -0.88 -6.99
C SER A 85 -0.91 -1.77 -6.13
N THR A 86 -1.47 -2.81 -5.52
CA THR A 86 -0.70 -3.82 -4.79
C THR A 86 -0.78 -5.15 -5.50
N VAL A 87 0.37 -5.78 -5.73
CA VAL A 87 0.48 -7.04 -6.47
C VAL A 87 1.13 -8.10 -5.60
N ILE A 88 0.41 -9.21 -5.38
CA ILE A 88 0.88 -10.38 -4.66
C ILE A 88 1.26 -11.44 -5.69
N ILE A 89 2.55 -11.75 -5.79
CA ILE A 89 3.09 -12.77 -6.68
C ILE A 89 3.28 -14.04 -5.84
N LYS A 90 2.46 -15.07 -6.10
CA LYS A 90 2.52 -16.35 -5.38
C LYS A 90 3.65 -17.24 -5.96
N SER A 91 3.86 -18.42 -5.39
CA SER A 91 4.96 -19.31 -5.79
C SER A 91 4.92 -19.73 -7.26
N SER A 92 6.11 -19.98 -7.84
CA SER A 92 6.32 -20.44 -9.21
C SER A 92 5.73 -19.51 -10.28
N SER A 93 5.73 -18.22 -10.04
CA SER A 93 5.11 -17.20 -10.87
C SER A 93 6.13 -16.31 -11.56
N SER A 94 5.68 -15.59 -12.59
CA SER A 94 6.45 -14.56 -13.27
C SER A 94 5.54 -13.43 -13.73
N LEU A 95 5.91 -12.20 -13.38
CA LEU A 95 5.23 -10.95 -13.75
C LEU A 95 6.24 -9.94 -14.29
N THR A 96 5.87 -9.26 -15.36
CA THR A 96 6.63 -8.10 -15.90
C THR A 96 5.66 -6.95 -16.15
N ILE A 97 6.00 -5.74 -15.70
CA ILE A 97 5.29 -4.52 -16.07
C ILE A 97 6.01 -3.87 -17.26
N THR A 98 5.30 -3.72 -18.37
CA THR A 98 5.88 -3.28 -19.66
C THR A 98 5.53 -1.84 -20.04
N GLU A 99 4.52 -1.27 -19.43
CA GLU A 99 4.21 0.17 -19.49
C GLU A 99 3.64 0.58 -18.14
N PHE A 100 4.23 1.62 -17.54
CA PHE A 100 3.72 2.25 -16.34
C PHE A 100 3.80 3.75 -16.53
N VAL A 101 2.66 4.41 -16.61
CA VAL A 101 2.57 5.88 -16.73
C VAL A 101 1.55 6.36 -15.70
N PHE A 102 2.03 7.08 -14.71
CA PHE A 102 1.19 7.65 -13.67
C PHE A 102 1.39 9.17 -13.62
N SER A 103 0.66 9.88 -14.47
CA SER A 103 0.71 11.36 -14.56
C SER A 103 -0.70 11.94 -14.69
N ILE A 104 -0.80 13.25 -14.49
CA ILE A 104 -2.08 13.97 -14.68
C ILE A 104 -2.62 13.80 -16.11
N ALA A 105 -1.75 13.81 -17.11
CA ALA A 105 -2.13 13.79 -18.53
C ALA A 105 -2.41 12.37 -19.06
N LYS A 106 -1.74 11.35 -18.52
CA LYS A 106 -1.85 9.96 -18.99
C LYS A 106 -1.69 9.01 -17.82
N LYS A 107 -2.54 7.99 -17.80
CA LYS A 107 -2.45 6.88 -16.87
C LYS A 107 -2.48 5.56 -17.65
N LYS A 108 -1.48 4.72 -17.48
CA LYS A 108 -1.38 3.42 -18.16
C LYS A 108 -0.59 2.43 -17.32
N PHE A 109 -1.12 1.22 -17.20
CA PHE A 109 -0.47 0.08 -16.55
C PHE A 109 -0.64 -1.13 -17.47
N LEU A 110 0.45 -1.63 -18.05
CA LEU A 110 0.45 -2.86 -18.83
C LEU A 110 1.35 -3.89 -18.15
N GLY A 111 0.79 -5.06 -17.84
CA GLY A 111 1.49 -6.16 -17.23
C GLY A 111 1.41 -7.44 -18.07
N ILE A 112 2.39 -8.32 -17.93
CA ILE A 112 2.43 -9.65 -18.54
C ILE A 112 2.67 -10.68 -17.43
N VAL A 113 1.76 -11.64 -17.28
CA VAL A 113 1.94 -12.81 -16.41
C VAL A 113 2.17 -14.02 -17.31
N LYS A 114 3.38 -14.62 -17.24
CA LYS A 114 3.76 -15.74 -18.10
C LYS A 114 3.41 -17.08 -17.49
N LYS A 115 3.44 -17.20 -16.16
CA LYS A 115 3.18 -18.45 -15.42
C LYS A 115 2.79 -18.17 -13.98
N GLY A 116 2.18 -19.20 -13.35
CA GLY A 116 1.90 -19.21 -11.92
C GLY A 116 0.62 -18.49 -11.53
N LYS A 117 0.62 -17.84 -10.37
CA LYS A 117 -0.54 -17.16 -9.79
C LYS A 117 -0.17 -15.78 -9.29
N VAL A 118 -0.99 -14.79 -9.65
CA VAL A 118 -0.84 -13.38 -9.23
C VAL A 118 -2.20 -12.86 -8.78
N ILE A 119 -2.21 -12.13 -7.67
CA ILE A 119 -3.38 -11.41 -7.16
C ILE A 119 -3.06 -9.91 -7.26
N ILE A 120 -3.98 -9.11 -7.74
CA ILE A 120 -3.83 -7.67 -7.86
C ILE A 120 -4.99 -6.96 -7.17
N GLU A 121 -4.66 -6.06 -6.25
CA GLU A 121 -5.52 -4.98 -5.81
C GLU A 121 -5.23 -3.78 -6.68
N SER A 122 -6.18 -3.33 -7.48
CA SER A 122 -5.94 -2.26 -8.45
C SER A 122 -5.97 -0.88 -7.81
N GLY A 123 -5.02 -0.01 -8.21
CA GLY A 123 -4.86 1.34 -7.70
C GLY A 123 -5.52 2.44 -8.57
N LYS A 124 -4.92 3.63 -8.50
CA LYS A 124 -5.43 4.86 -9.14
C LYS A 124 -5.45 4.80 -10.68
N ILE A 125 -4.59 4.01 -11.32
CA ILE A 125 -4.57 3.89 -12.78
C ILE A 125 -5.84 3.17 -13.26
N ALA A 126 -6.19 2.03 -12.68
CA ALA A 126 -7.35 1.25 -13.09
C ALA A 126 -8.68 2.00 -12.89
N LYS A 127 -8.73 2.88 -11.87
CA LYS A 127 -9.92 3.71 -11.56
C LYS A 127 -10.05 4.94 -12.46
N ALA A 128 -9.02 5.29 -13.25
CA ALA A 128 -9.00 6.54 -14.03
C ALA A 128 -9.92 6.52 -15.25
N GLN A 129 -9.76 5.51 -16.12
CA GLN A 129 -10.58 5.32 -17.33
C GLN A 129 -10.51 3.88 -17.83
N GLU A 130 -11.48 3.47 -18.61
CA GLU A 130 -11.48 2.15 -19.23
C GLU A 130 -10.24 1.94 -20.12
N GLY A 131 -9.59 0.78 -20.00
CA GLY A 131 -8.37 0.43 -20.73
C GLY A 131 -7.09 1.07 -20.19
N SER A 132 -7.13 1.79 -19.05
CA SER A 132 -5.92 2.30 -18.42
C SER A 132 -5.05 1.19 -17.85
N MET A 133 -5.66 0.14 -17.30
CA MET A 133 -4.96 -1.03 -16.77
C MET A 133 -5.29 -2.26 -17.61
N GLU A 134 -4.24 -2.94 -18.07
CA GLU A 134 -4.34 -4.15 -18.91
C GLU A 134 -3.31 -5.18 -18.47
N ILE A 135 -3.73 -6.44 -18.34
CA ILE A 135 -2.83 -7.55 -18.04
C ILE A 135 -2.95 -8.61 -19.15
N GLN A 136 -1.82 -8.99 -19.71
CA GLN A 136 -1.73 -10.03 -20.72
C GLN A 136 -1.35 -11.37 -20.08
N LEU A 137 -2.15 -12.39 -20.36
CA LEU A 137 -1.91 -13.79 -20.03
C LEU A 137 -1.69 -14.59 -21.33
N PRO A 138 -1.16 -15.82 -21.28
CA PRO A 138 -0.90 -16.61 -22.48
C PRO A 138 -2.10 -16.80 -23.41
N THR A 139 -3.32 -16.87 -22.86
CA THR A 139 -4.54 -17.17 -23.63
C THR A 139 -5.60 -16.08 -23.56
N MET A 140 -5.38 -15.00 -22.82
CA MET A 140 -6.35 -13.90 -22.69
C MET A 140 -5.67 -12.57 -22.38
N ILE A 141 -6.36 -11.49 -22.71
CA ILE A 141 -6.02 -10.12 -22.33
C ILE A 141 -7.14 -9.60 -21.42
N LEU A 142 -6.77 -9.02 -20.29
CA LEU A 142 -7.66 -8.50 -19.27
C LEU A 142 -7.62 -6.97 -19.29
N GLY A 143 -8.75 -6.30 -19.47
CA GLY A 143 -8.91 -4.85 -19.23
C GLY A 143 -9.61 -4.64 -17.90
N ILE A 144 -8.93 -4.02 -16.93
CA ILE A 144 -9.37 -3.93 -15.54
C ILE A 144 -9.99 -2.56 -15.26
N LYS A 145 -11.09 -2.54 -14.52
CA LYS A 145 -11.74 -1.33 -14.01
C LYS A 145 -12.04 -1.50 -12.52
N GLY A 146 -11.09 -1.12 -11.69
CA GLY A 146 -11.19 -0.96 -10.24
C GLY A 146 -11.72 -2.19 -9.49
N THR A 147 -10.86 -3.14 -9.09
CA THR A 147 -11.26 -4.34 -8.35
C THR A 147 -10.04 -5.09 -7.81
N ARG A 148 -10.27 -6.02 -6.89
CA ARG A 148 -9.32 -7.09 -6.57
C ARG A 148 -9.58 -8.30 -7.46
N PHE A 149 -8.53 -8.90 -8.01
CA PHE A 149 -8.66 -10.06 -8.88
C PHE A 149 -7.44 -10.98 -8.79
N ASN A 150 -7.66 -12.24 -9.06
CA ASN A 150 -6.61 -13.23 -9.17
C ASN A 150 -6.52 -13.79 -10.59
N MET A 151 -5.30 -14.12 -10.98
CA MET A 151 -4.98 -14.77 -12.24
C MET A 151 -4.19 -16.04 -11.94
N LYS A 152 -4.46 -17.10 -12.70
CA LYS A 152 -3.74 -18.36 -12.62
C LYS A 152 -3.48 -18.91 -14.01
N ILE A 153 -2.26 -19.36 -14.23
CA ILE A 153 -1.87 -20.07 -15.45
C ILE A 153 -1.56 -21.51 -15.07
N ASN A 154 -2.39 -22.40 -15.57
CA ASN A 154 -2.28 -23.84 -15.31
C ASN A 154 -1.18 -24.48 -16.17
N PRO A 155 -0.60 -25.65 -15.77
CA PRO A 155 0.44 -26.33 -16.54
C PRO A 155 0.01 -26.76 -17.96
N ASP A 156 -1.29 -26.89 -18.21
CA ASP A 156 -1.85 -27.18 -19.53
C ASP A 156 -1.98 -25.96 -20.45
N GLY A 157 -1.53 -24.78 -19.98
CA GLY A 157 -1.60 -23.52 -20.68
C GLY A 157 -2.94 -22.78 -20.52
N THR A 158 -3.90 -23.31 -19.76
CA THR A 158 -5.16 -22.61 -19.47
C THR A 158 -4.89 -21.42 -18.57
N SER A 159 -5.34 -20.24 -18.95
CA SER A 159 -5.38 -19.06 -18.09
C SER A 159 -6.74 -18.94 -17.44
N GLU A 160 -6.77 -18.58 -16.16
CA GLU A 160 -7.97 -18.39 -15.36
C GLU A 160 -7.95 -17.02 -14.72
N VAL A 161 -9.10 -16.38 -14.59
CA VAL A 161 -9.29 -15.11 -13.88
C VAL A 161 -10.56 -15.13 -13.06
N GLY A 162 -10.46 -14.68 -11.81
CA GLY A 162 -11.59 -14.45 -10.90
C GLY A 162 -11.45 -13.06 -10.27
N LEU A 163 -12.56 -12.42 -9.93
CA LEU A 163 -12.55 -11.14 -9.20
C LEU A 163 -13.19 -11.28 -7.82
N SER A 164 -12.88 -10.36 -6.91
CA SER A 164 -13.54 -10.23 -5.61
C SER A 164 -13.76 -8.76 -5.29
N GLU A 165 -14.45 -8.49 -4.20
CA GLU A 165 -14.47 -7.17 -3.60
C GLU A 165 -13.04 -6.70 -3.34
N ASP A 166 -12.77 -5.42 -3.58
CA ASP A 166 -11.52 -4.78 -3.19
C ASP A 166 -11.51 -4.46 -1.70
N SER A 167 -10.43 -3.85 -1.21
CA SER A 167 -10.29 -3.46 0.21
C SER A 167 -11.31 -2.41 0.67
N PHE A 168 -12.06 -1.84 -0.27
CA PHE A 168 -13.13 -0.85 -0.02
C PHE A 168 -14.54 -1.46 -0.12
N GLY A 169 -14.65 -2.78 -0.35
CA GLY A 169 -15.92 -3.49 -0.54
C GLY A 169 -16.54 -3.26 -1.92
N GLU A 170 -15.79 -2.67 -2.86
CA GLU A 170 -16.27 -2.44 -4.21
C GLU A 170 -15.95 -3.60 -5.14
N VAL A 171 -16.89 -3.90 -6.03
CA VAL A 171 -16.71 -4.89 -7.11
C VAL A 171 -16.64 -4.15 -8.44
N GLY A 172 -15.46 -4.16 -9.03
CA GLY A 172 -15.27 -3.61 -10.37
C GLY A 172 -15.64 -4.59 -11.48
N THR A 173 -15.03 -4.41 -12.65
CA THR A 173 -15.26 -5.28 -13.81
C THR A 173 -13.95 -5.61 -14.51
N ILE A 174 -13.91 -6.79 -15.15
CA ILE A 174 -12.79 -7.22 -15.99
C ILE A 174 -13.32 -7.57 -17.38
N ASN A 175 -12.87 -6.85 -18.39
CA ASN A 175 -13.12 -7.18 -19.78
C ASN A 175 -12.07 -8.18 -20.27
N ILE A 176 -12.48 -9.37 -20.62
CA ILE A 176 -11.62 -10.49 -21.03
C ILE A 176 -11.72 -10.66 -22.53
N SER A 177 -10.58 -10.57 -23.22
CA SER A 177 -10.48 -10.84 -24.65
C SER A 177 -9.62 -12.08 -24.89
N SER A 178 -10.16 -13.05 -25.63
CA SER A 178 -9.46 -14.28 -26.03
C SER A 178 -9.99 -14.75 -27.38
N ASP A 179 -9.09 -15.03 -28.34
CA ASP A 179 -9.41 -15.50 -29.68
C ASP A 179 -10.54 -14.69 -30.37
N GLY A 180 -10.45 -13.35 -30.28
CA GLY A 180 -11.43 -12.43 -30.87
C GLY A 180 -12.81 -12.39 -30.19
N LYS A 181 -13.01 -13.11 -29.10
CA LYS A 181 -14.21 -13.06 -28.27
C LYS A 181 -13.95 -12.16 -27.07
N VAL A 182 -14.97 -11.42 -26.67
CA VAL A 182 -14.92 -10.55 -25.48
C VAL A 182 -16.02 -10.99 -24.52
N GLN A 183 -15.66 -11.13 -23.24
CA GLN A 183 -16.57 -11.41 -22.14
C GLN A 183 -16.24 -10.51 -20.98
N THR A 184 -17.25 -10.04 -20.23
CA THR A 184 -17.05 -9.22 -19.04
C THR A 184 -17.32 -10.05 -17.79
N LEU A 185 -16.35 -10.10 -16.87
CA LEU A 185 -16.49 -10.67 -15.54
C LEU A 185 -16.87 -9.56 -14.56
N TYR A 186 -17.99 -9.75 -13.86
CA TYR A 186 -18.53 -8.87 -12.82
C TYR A 186 -19.07 -9.66 -11.61
N ASP A 187 -19.16 -10.99 -11.75
CA ASP A 187 -19.67 -11.88 -10.70
C ASP A 187 -18.49 -12.41 -9.85
N THR A 188 -18.50 -12.11 -8.56
CA THR A 188 -17.45 -12.52 -7.62
C THR A 188 -17.43 -14.03 -7.37
N ASP A 189 -18.49 -14.76 -7.69
CA ASP A 189 -18.58 -16.20 -7.53
C ASP A 189 -18.12 -17.00 -8.76
N GLN A 190 -17.74 -16.31 -9.83
CA GLN A 190 -17.36 -16.94 -11.09
C GLN A 190 -15.86 -16.83 -11.38
N VAL A 191 -15.34 -17.82 -12.13
CA VAL A 191 -14.03 -17.83 -12.75
C VAL A 191 -14.21 -18.00 -14.25
N ILE A 192 -13.57 -17.14 -15.03
CA ILE A 192 -13.48 -17.30 -16.49
C ILE A 192 -12.13 -17.93 -16.81
N SER A 193 -12.16 -18.98 -17.62
CA SER A 193 -10.99 -19.70 -18.12
C SER A 193 -10.89 -19.55 -19.63
N ALA A 194 -9.68 -19.45 -20.16
CA ALA A 194 -9.43 -19.54 -21.59
C ALA A 194 -8.28 -20.51 -21.87
N ASN A 195 -8.51 -21.37 -22.87
CA ASN A 195 -7.53 -22.32 -23.37
C ASN A 195 -7.52 -22.27 -24.92
N ILE A 196 -6.35 -22.44 -25.51
CA ILE A 196 -6.17 -22.29 -26.96
C ILE A 196 -6.96 -23.32 -27.75
N GLU A 197 -7.22 -24.49 -27.16
CA GLU A 197 -7.94 -25.61 -27.84
C GLU A 197 -9.44 -25.54 -27.60
N THR A 198 -9.86 -25.19 -26.37
CA THR A 198 -11.27 -25.26 -25.95
C THR A 198 -11.97 -23.91 -25.92
N GLY A 199 -11.22 -22.80 -26.05
CA GLY A 199 -11.73 -21.44 -26.00
C GLY A 199 -12.08 -20.98 -24.58
N ILE A 200 -13.01 -20.02 -24.48
CA ILE A 200 -13.46 -19.43 -23.21
C ILE A 200 -14.55 -20.33 -22.58
N SER A 201 -14.43 -20.51 -21.26
CA SER A 201 -15.45 -21.18 -20.43
C SER A 201 -15.57 -20.48 -19.09
N GLU A 202 -16.68 -20.71 -18.39
CA GLU A 202 -17.00 -20.13 -17.10
C GLU A 202 -17.35 -21.25 -16.11
N ARG A 203 -16.94 -21.08 -14.85
CA ARG A 203 -17.24 -22.00 -13.75
C ARG A 203 -17.39 -21.25 -12.43
N PRO A 204 -18.14 -21.81 -11.46
CA PRO A 204 -18.14 -21.28 -10.11
C PRO A 204 -16.74 -21.35 -9.48
N LYS A 205 -16.44 -20.38 -8.59
CA LYS A 205 -15.28 -20.45 -7.70
C LYS A 205 -15.43 -21.60 -6.72
N THR A 206 -14.32 -22.25 -6.43
CA THR A 206 -14.22 -23.18 -5.32
C THR A 206 -14.06 -22.45 -3.98
N ASP A 207 -14.36 -23.14 -2.87
CA ASP A 207 -14.17 -22.58 -1.52
C ASP A 207 -12.69 -22.21 -1.25
N ASP A 208 -11.74 -23.00 -1.79
CA ASP A 208 -10.31 -22.72 -1.67
C ASP A 208 -9.92 -21.41 -2.40
N GLU A 209 -10.50 -21.15 -3.58
CA GLU A 209 -10.26 -19.90 -4.32
C GLU A 209 -10.86 -18.68 -3.61
N LYS A 210 -12.03 -18.84 -3.01
CA LYS A 210 -12.66 -17.79 -2.18
C LYS A 210 -11.80 -17.50 -0.95
N LYS A 211 -11.35 -18.54 -0.26
CA LYS A 211 -10.49 -18.41 0.90
C LYS A 211 -9.15 -17.75 0.55
N GLU A 212 -8.53 -18.12 -0.54
CA GLU A 212 -7.26 -17.51 -0.97
C GLU A 212 -7.37 -16.00 -1.21
N LEU A 213 -8.47 -15.55 -1.81
CA LEU A 213 -8.73 -14.11 -2.00
C LEU A 213 -9.02 -13.39 -0.68
N ALA A 214 -9.66 -14.06 0.27
CA ALA A 214 -9.86 -13.53 1.62
C ALA A 214 -8.51 -13.47 2.40
N ASP A 215 -7.69 -14.52 2.31
CA ASP A 215 -6.36 -14.56 2.94
C ASP A 215 -5.43 -13.46 2.37
N ALA A 216 -5.59 -13.10 1.08
CA ALA A 216 -4.86 -12.00 0.46
C ALA A 216 -5.12 -10.64 1.12
N SER A 217 -6.26 -10.44 1.79
CA SER A 217 -6.53 -9.23 2.56
C SER A 217 -5.54 -9.03 3.69
N ASN A 218 -5.10 -10.09 4.35
CA ASN A 218 -4.08 -10.02 5.40
C ASN A 218 -2.71 -9.63 4.84
N ASP A 219 -2.33 -10.20 3.67
CA ASP A 219 -1.09 -9.82 2.97
C ASP A 219 -1.12 -8.32 2.58
N LEU A 220 -2.29 -7.79 2.19
CA LEU A 220 -2.46 -6.37 1.83
C LEU A 220 -2.44 -5.45 3.06
N ILE A 221 -3.01 -5.85 4.19
CA ILE A 221 -2.97 -5.10 5.45
C ILE A 221 -1.53 -4.97 5.91
N GLU A 222 -0.78 -6.08 6.01
CA GLU A 222 0.63 -6.09 6.38
C GLU A 222 1.47 -5.20 5.44
N ALA A 223 1.25 -5.31 4.13
CA ALA A 223 1.95 -4.51 3.13
C ALA A 223 1.70 -3.00 3.28
N SER A 224 0.49 -2.61 3.70
CA SER A 224 0.08 -1.21 3.83
C SER A 224 0.44 -0.59 5.18
N SER A 225 0.63 -1.40 6.22
CA SER A 225 0.91 -0.93 7.59
C SER A 225 2.32 -0.34 7.71
N ILE A 226 2.51 0.58 8.68
CA ILE A 226 3.81 1.18 8.98
C ILE A 226 4.27 0.68 10.35
N ASP A 227 5.34 -0.10 10.36
CA ASP A 227 6.07 -0.52 11.57
C ASP A 227 7.50 0.03 11.51
N ASP A 228 7.74 1.10 12.24
CA ASP A 228 9.02 1.82 12.28
C ASP A 228 10.19 0.93 12.74
N ASN A 229 9.91 0.00 13.67
CA ASN A 229 10.93 -0.91 14.18
C ASN A 229 11.29 -1.97 13.15
N LEU A 230 10.29 -2.51 12.45
CA LEU A 230 10.53 -3.48 11.38
C LEU A 230 11.29 -2.84 10.21
N ILE A 231 10.91 -1.61 9.80
CA ILE A 231 11.63 -0.87 8.77
C ILE A 231 13.08 -0.67 9.17
N GLN A 232 13.34 -0.21 10.41
CA GLN A 232 14.69 -0.01 10.93
C GLN A 232 15.50 -1.30 10.92
N GLU A 233 14.96 -2.40 11.47
CA GLU A 233 15.60 -3.72 11.50
C GLU A 233 16.02 -4.18 10.11
N LYS A 234 15.13 -4.05 9.12
CA LYS A 234 15.41 -4.48 7.74
C LYS A 234 16.48 -3.64 7.05
N LEU A 235 16.49 -2.34 7.28
CA LEU A 235 17.52 -1.46 6.73
C LEU A 235 18.89 -1.69 7.38
N GLU A 236 18.95 -1.95 8.69
CA GLU A 236 20.19 -2.35 9.38
C GLU A 236 20.70 -3.71 8.88
N GLU A 237 19.82 -4.67 8.60
CA GLU A 237 20.19 -5.94 7.97
C GLU A 237 20.80 -5.72 6.59
N LYS A 238 20.21 -4.85 5.75
CA LYS A 238 20.74 -4.48 4.42
C LYS A 238 22.11 -3.80 4.52
N LEU A 239 22.31 -2.92 5.49
CA LEU A 239 23.61 -2.31 5.76
C LEU A 239 24.65 -3.38 6.14
N ALA A 240 24.32 -4.28 7.04
CA ALA A 240 25.22 -5.34 7.49
C ALA A 240 25.61 -6.32 6.37
N ASN A 241 24.70 -6.59 5.44
CA ASN A 241 24.91 -7.47 4.29
C ASN A 241 25.56 -6.74 3.09
N GLY A 242 25.74 -5.41 3.15
CA GLY A 242 26.31 -4.60 2.07
C GLY A 242 25.38 -4.44 0.87
N THR A 243 24.06 -4.53 1.09
CA THR A 243 23.03 -4.38 0.06
C THR A 243 22.24 -3.06 0.18
N LEU A 244 22.54 -2.24 1.21
CA LEU A 244 21.95 -0.92 1.35
C LEU A 244 22.47 0.01 0.24
N LEU A 245 21.61 0.94 -0.20
CA LEU A 245 21.96 1.93 -1.22
C LEU A 245 22.61 3.17 -0.56
N ASP A 246 23.52 3.82 -1.28
CA ASP A 246 24.04 5.15 -0.96
C ASP A 246 22.95 6.19 -1.31
N ALA A 247 22.10 6.47 -0.34
CA ALA A 247 20.91 7.30 -0.55
C ALA A 247 21.23 8.79 -0.58
N ASN A 248 22.31 9.21 0.11
CA ASN A 248 22.78 10.60 0.14
C ASN A 248 23.80 10.94 -0.95
N ASN A 249 24.26 9.92 -1.72
CA ASN A 249 25.24 10.02 -2.81
C ASN A 249 26.60 10.63 -2.36
N ASP A 250 27.04 10.39 -1.12
CA ASP A 250 28.32 10.85 -0.61
C ASP A 250 29.48 9.84 -0.86
N GLY A 251 29.14 8.65 -1.35
CA GLY A 251 30.06 7.55 -1.64
C GLY A 251 30.39 6.69 -0.42
N ILE A 252 29.68 6.86 0.70
CA ILE A 252 29.82 6.09 1.93
C ILE A 252 28.45 5.51 2.27
N ILE A 253 28.34 4.20 2.41
CA ILE A 253 27.10 3.56 2.83
C ILE A 253 27.15 3.35 4.34
N ASP A 254 26.31 4.10 5.08
CA ASP A 254 26.26 4.07 6.54
C ASP A 254 24.85 4.33 7.12
N LEU A 255 24.77 4.62 8.41
CA LEU A 255 23.49 4.85 9.10
C LEU A 255 22.72 6.09 8.58
N SER A 256 23.43 7.05 7.97
CA SER A 256 22.76 8.24 7.42
C SER A 256 21.91 7.92 6.19
N ASP A 257 22.27 6.85 5.46
CA ASP A 257 21.46 6.33 4.35
C ASP A 257 20.21 5.65 4.84
N ILE A 258 20.30 4.94 5.98
CA ILE A 258 19.14 4.33 6.64
C ILE A 258 18.09 5.39 6.95
N ASP A 259 18.47 6.51 7.55
CA ASP A 259 17.53 7.58 7.93
C ASP A 259 16.78 8.12 6.70
N ILE A 260 17.48 8.33 5.58
CA ILE A 260 16.89 8.82 4.34
C ILE A 260 15.94 7.78 3.72
N ILE A 261 16.39 6.53 3.61
CA ILE A 261 15.58 5.45 3.02
C ILE A 261 14.35 5.18 3.87
N LYS A 262 14.50 5.15 5.20
CA LYS A 262 13.40 4.96 6.14
C LYS A 262 12.32 6.05 5.98
N GLU A 263 12.74 7.31 5.91
CA GLU A 263 11.80 8.42 5.72
C GLU A 263 11.05 8.31 4.39
N ASN A 264 11.74 7.93 3.30
CA ASN A 264 11.10 7.73 2.00
C ASN A 264 10.06 6.58 2.04
N ILE A 265 10.40 5.46 2.67
CA ILE A 265 9.46 4.32 2.85
C ILE A 265 8.23 4.78 3.64
N LYS A 266 8.42 5.54 4.71
CA LYS A 266 7.31 6.05 5.53
C LYS A 266 6.40 6.98 4.72
N ILE A 267 6.96 7.87 3.92
CA ILE A 267 6.20 8.77 3.04
C ILE A 267 5.37 7.94 2.04
N GLU A 268 5.97 6.98 1.34
CA GLU A 268 5.28 6.14 0.36
C GLU A 268 4.13 5.35 1.01
N LYS A 269 4.38 4.74 2.18
CA LYS A 269 3.34 3.99 2.92
C LYS A 269 2.24 4.92 3.45
N GLN A 270 2.59 6.11 3.94
CA GLN A 270 1.60 7.09 4.41
C GLN A 270 0.70 7.57 3.27
N GLU A 271 1.25 7.80 2.07
CA GLU A 271 0.45 8.11 0.88
C GLU A 271 -0.52 6.98 0.52
N ASN A 272 -0.11 5.72 0.72
CA ASN A 272 -0.99 4.58 0.53
C ASN A 272 -2.11 4.52 1.58
N ILE A 273 -1.81 4.76 2.85
CA ILE A 273 -2.85 4.81 3.91
C ILE A 273 -3.83 5.96 3.64
N ASN A 274 -3.34 7.12 3.22
CA ASN A 274 -4.20 8.24 2.85
C ASN A 274 -5.11 7.88 1.66
N PHE A 275 -4.58 7.19 0.66
CA PHE A 275 -5.39 6.69 -0.45
C PHE A 275 -6.46 5.68 0.02
N ILE A 276 -6.11 4.79 0.96
CA ILE A 276 -7.07 3.87 1.57
C ILE A 276 -8.18 4.66 2.29
N ALA A 277 -7.81 5.65 3.09
CA ALA A 277 -8.77 6.50 3.80
C ALA A 277 -9.71 7.26 2.87
N GLU A 278 -9.18 7.84 1.77
CA GLU A 278 -9.97 8.56 0.76
C GLU A 278 -10.96 7.68 -0.01
N ASN A 279 -10.71 6.38 -0.11
CA ASN A 279 -11.57 5.41 -0.81
C ASN A 279 -12.43 4.57 0.14
N SER A 280 -12.26 4.69 1.46
CA SER A 280 -13.09 4.03 2.46
C SER A 280 -14.46 4.72 2.58
N THR A 281 -15.49 3.95 2.96
CA THR A 281 -16.84 4.45 3.23
C THR A 281 -17.21 4.17 4.68
N GLY A 282 -18.22 4.87 5.22
CA GLY A 282 -18.67 4.66 6.61
C GLY A 282 -19.07 3.22 6.93
N GLU A 283 -19.52 2.47 5.92
CA GLU A 283 -19.91 1.06 6.07
C GLU A 283 -18.72 0.10 5.92
N ASN A 284 -17.57 0.57 5.40
CA ASN A 284 -16.43 -0.28 5.07
C ASN A 284 -15.10 0.35 5.50
N THR A 285 -14.92 0.50 6.81
CA THR A 285 -13.71 1.02 7.46
C THR A 285 -12.82 -0.08 8.05
N GLU A 286 -13.24 -1.34 7.98
CA GLU A 286 -12.54 -2.46 8.62
C GLU A 286 -11.11 -2.61 8.09
N PHE A 287 -10.92 -2.54 6.78
CA PHE A 287 -9.59 -2.64 6.17
C PHE A 287 -8.66 -1.51 6.64
N LEU A 288 -9.13 -0.25 6.58
CA LEU A 288 -8.40 0.91 7.06
C LEU A 288 -8.02 0.76 8.55
N SER A 289 -8.97 0.37 9.38
CA SER A 289 -8.75 0.18 10.81
C SER A 289 -7.73 -0.92 11.09
N ASN A 290 -7.75 -2.02 10.34
CA ASN A 290 -6.77 -3.09 10.47
C ASN A 290 -5.36 -2.66 10.04
N VAL A 291 -5.22 -1.83 8.99
CA VAL A 291 -3.94 -1.22 8.62
C VAL A 291 -3.42 -0.31 9.73
N LEU A 292 -4.28 0.54 10.31
CA LEU A 292 -3.91 1.41 11.41
C LEU A 292 -3.54 0.63 12.67
N ASN A 293 -4.24 -0.45 13.01
CA ASN A 293 -3.91 -1.30 14.15
C ASN A 293 -2.54 -1.96 14.07
N GLN A 294 -2.02 -2.20 12.88
CA GLN A 294 -0.68 -2.74 12.65
C GLN A 294 0.38 -1.66 12.42
N SER A 295 0.00 -0.38 12.48
CA SER A 295 0.91 0.75 12.31
C SER A 295 1.37 1.31 13.65
N ASP A 296 2.51 2.02 13.66
CA ASP A 296 2.99 2.72 14.85
C ASP A 296 2.11 3.94 15.21
N GLU A 297 2.17 4.39 16.46
CA GLU A 297 1.32 5.48 16.98
C GLU A 297 1.48 6.81 16.22
N ALA A 298 2.68 7.13 15.73
CA ALA A 298 2.90 8.36 14.99
C ALA A 298 2.20 8.33 13.63
N SER A 299 2.24 7.18 12.96
CA SER A 299 1.57 6.94 11.68
C SER A 299 0.05 6.90 11.82
N ILE A 300 -0.46 6.31 12.91
CA ILE A 300 -1.89 6.38 13.25
C ILE A 300 -2.30 7.85 13.43
N GLY A 301 -1.52 8.64 14.18
CA GLY A 301 -1.78 10.05 14.41
C GLY A 301 -1.86 10.87 13.11
N GLN A 302 -0.89 10.68 12.20
CA GLN A 302 -0.88 11.34 10.90
C GLN A 302 -2.11 10.96 10.05
N SER A 303 -2.42 9.66 10.01
CA SER A 303 -3.57 9.15 9.26
C SER A 303 -4.89 9.67 9.82
N MET A 304 -5.06 9.69 11.13
CA MET A 304 -6.25 10.24 11.78
C MET A 304 -6.41 11.75 11.53
N ASN A 305 -5.30 12.51 11.52
CA ASN A 305 -5.38 13.92 11.14
C ASN A 305 -5.82 14.09 9.67
N HIS A 306 -5.31 13.26 8.75
CA HIS A 306 -5.75 13.27 7.35
C HIS A 306 -7.24 12.94 7.22
N ILE A 307 -7.73 11.90 7.95
CA ILE A 307 -9.15 11.51 7.95
C ILE A 307 -10.03 12.66 8.48
N LEU A 308 -9.63 13.32 9.57
CA LEU A 308 -10.33 14.47 10.12
C LEU A 308 -10.45 15.65 9.14
N GLU A 309 -9.46 15.84 8.26
CA GLU A 309 -9.43 16.92 7.28
C GLU A 309 -10.19 16.60 6.00
N THR A 310 -10.27 15.32 5.61
CA THR A 310 -10.77 14.90 4.29
C THR A 310 -12.08 14.14 4.36
N ASN A 311 -12.25 13.28 5.37
CA ASN A 311 -13.37 12.33 5.52
C ASN A 311 -13.78 12.17 6.99
N ASP A 312 -14.09 13.28 7.65
CA ASP A 312 -14.39 13.34 9.09
C ASP A 312 -15.52 12.39 9.54
N TYR A 313 -16.45 12.07 8.63
CA TYR A 313 -17.52 11.09 8.86
C TYR A 313 -17.02 9.65 9.10
N LEU A 314 -15.76 9.31 8.72
CA LEU A 314 -15.18 8.00 9.00
C LEU A 314 -14.63 7.88 10.43
N VAL A 315 -14.40 9.00 11.12
CA VAL A 315 -13.73 9.04 12.42
C VAL A 315 -14.37 8.10 13.41
N ALA A 316 -15.69 8.20 13.61
CA ALA A 316 -16.40 7.39 14.59
C ALA A 316 -16.28 5.88 14.30
N SER A 317 -16.43 5.46 13.04
CA SER A 317 -16.34 4.07 12.63
C SER A 317 -14.91 3.52 12.78
N VAL A 318 -13.89 4.27 12.35
CA VAL A 318 -12.48 3.89 12.50
C VAL A 318 -12.12 3.77 13.98
N ILE A 319 -12.48 4.75 14.81
CA ILE A 319 -12.19 4.74 16.25
C ILE A 319 -12.92 3.58 16.96
N THR A 320 -14.14 3.26 16.56
CA THR A 320 -14.86 2.09 17.08
C THR A 320 -14.07 0.80 16.84
N ASN A 321 -13.58 0.61 15.64
CA ASN A 321 -12.80 -0.56 15.28
C ASN A 321 -11.45 -0.59 16.02
N LEU A 322 -10.73 0.54 16.09
CA LEU A 322 -9.47 0.64 16.83
C LEU A 322 -9.65 0.36 18.33
N SER A 323 -10.73 0.84 18.95
CA SER A 323 -10.99 0.64 20.37
C SER A 323 -11.29 -0.82 20.76
N ASN A 324 -11.79 -1.62 19.80
CA ASN A 324 -12.05 -3.04 20.01
C ASN A 324 -10.78 -3.90 20.05
N GLU A 325 -9.66 -3.40 19.50
CA GLU A 325 -8.40 -4.15 19.34
C GLU A 325 -7.32 -3.78 20.38
N ASP A 326 -7.66 -3.17 21.50
CA ASP A 326 -6.68 -2.75 22.55
C ASP A 326 -5.57 -1.82 22.03
N ASN A 327 -5.90 -0.95 21.08
CA ASN A 327 -4.95 -0.03 20.46
C ASN A 327 -4.46 1.04 21.44
N THR A 328 -3.14 1.16 21.61
CA THR A 328 -2.52 2.08 22.58
C THR A 328 -2.59 3.54 22.15
N PHE A 329 -2.72 3.84 20.88
CA PHE A 329 -2.85 5.22 20.36
C PHE A 329 -3.94 6.03 21.08
N LEU A 330 -5.09 5.39 21.36
CA LEU A 330 -6.22 6.05 22.01
C LEU A 330 -6.09 6.15 23.54
N THR A 331 -5.36 5.23 24.16
CA THR A 331 -5.39 4.97 25.60
C THR A 331 -4.13 5.44 26.34
N THR A 332 -3.07 5.82 25.62
CA THR A 332 -1.80 6.27 26.21
C THR A 332 -1.41 7.68 25.75
N SER A 333 -0.74 8.44 26.62
CA SER A 333 -0.26 9.80 26.34
C SER A 333 1.19 9.87 25.87
N ASN A 334 1.76 8.75 25.43
CA ASN A 334 3.20 8.61 25.14
C ASN A 334 3.74 9.56 24.05
N VAL A 335 2.90 10.07 23.17
CA VAL A 335 3.31 10.97 22.09
C VAL A 335 2.52 12.28 22.18
N GLU A 336 3.17 13.35 22.69
CA GLU A 336 2.56 14.68 22.90
C GLU A 336 1.91 15.24 21.61
N ALA A 337 2.51 14.96 20.42
CA ALA A 337 1.95 15.38 19.14
C ALA A 337 0.57 14.73 18.84
N ASN A 338 0.27 13.59 19.42
CA ASN A 338 -0.99 12.88 19.22
C ASN A 338 -2.12 13.43 20.10
N ASN A 339 -1.83 14.13 21.20
CA ASN A 339 -2.84 14.64 22.11
C ASN A 339 -3.79 15.65 21.42
N ALA A 340 -3.25 16.56 20.60
CA ALA A 340 -4.08 17.48 19.82
C ALA A 340 -4.96 16.79 18.78
N ILE A 341 -4.52 15.64 18.26
CA ILE A 341 -5.31 14.83 17.32
C ILE A 341 -6.41 14.08 18.06
N LYS A 342 -6.12 13.51 19.23
CA LYS A 342 -7.11 12.85 20.09
C LYS A 342 -8.20 13.81 20.53
N GLU A 343 -7.85 15.04 20.90
CA GLU A 343 -8.81 16.11 21.23
C GLU A 343 -9.76 16.37 20.06
N LYS A 344 -9.24 16.49 18.82
CA LYS A 344 -10.07 16.64 17.63
C LYS A 344 -10.97 15.44 17.37
N ILE A 345 -10.45 14.22 17.54
CA ILE A 345 -11.22 12.97 17.40
C ILE A 345 -12.39 12.94 18.37
N PHE A 346 -12.14 13.18 19.66
CA PHE A 346 -13.20 13.19 20.66
C PHE A 346 -14.19 14.33 20.43
N THR A 347 -13.74 15.51 20.01
CA THR A 347 -14.59 16.61 19.61
C THR A 347 -15.51 16.22 18.46
N GLN A 348 -14.99 15.55 17.41
CA GLN A 348 -15.77 15.09 16.28
C GLN A 348 -16.81 14.05 16.72
N MET A 349 -16.40 13.03 17.49
CA MET A 349 -17.32 11.99 17.98
C MET A 349 -18.42 12.55 18.89
N LEU A 350 -18.10 13.54 19.74
CA LEU A 350 -19.07 14.20 20.61
C LEU A 350 -20.01 15.14 19.85
N SER A 351 -19.64 15.58 18.65
CA SER A 351 -20.44 16.47 17.80
C SER A 351 -21.30 15.70 16.80
N ASP A 352 -21.02 14.42 16.58
CA ASP A 352 -21.78 13.55 15.69
C ASP A 352 -23.02 13.02 16.39
N THR A 353 -24.18 13.46 15.93
CA THR A 353 -25.50 13.11 16.50
C THR A 353 -26.16 11.92 15.80
N ASP A 354 -25.59 11.44 14.70
CA ASP A 354 -26.22 10.38 13.91
C ASP A 354 -26.09 9.00 14.60
N ASP A 355 -25.04 8.79 15.40
CA ASP A 355 -24.83 7.57 16.18
C ASP A 355 -24.41 7.84 17.63
N GLU A 356 -25.10 8.77 18.29
CA GLU A 356 -24.82 9.30 19.64
C GLU A 356 -24.57 8.20 20.68
N ASN A 357 -25.43 7.19 20.75
CA ASN A 357 -25.31 6.12 21.76
C ASN A 357 -24.07 5.25 21.56
N ASN A 358 -23.69 4.97 20.31
CA ASN A 358 -22.50 4.21 20.01
C ASN A 358 -21.23 5.03 20.32
N ASN A 359 -21.21 6.31 19.95
CA ASN A 359 -20.09 7.20 20.24
C ASN A 359 -19.84 7.34 21.74
N ILE A 360 -20.91 7.46 22.56
CA ILE A 360 -20.81 7.47 24.03
C ILE A 360 -20.19 6.16 24.54
N ALA A 361 -20.67 5.00 24.06
CA ALA A 361 -20.18 3.70 24.50
C ALA A 361 -18.71 3.50 24.13
N VAL A 362 -18.30 3.93 22.93
CA VAL A 362 -16.91 3.86 22.45
C VAL A 362 -15.99 4.75 23.27
N ILE A 363 -16.36 6.02 23.49
CA ILE A 363 -15.60 6.96 24.32
C ILE A 363 -15.47 6.41 25.74
N GLY A 364 -16.54 5.88 26.33
CA GLY A 364 -16.54 5.24 27.64
C GLY A 364 -15.59 4.03 27.71
N SER A 365 -15.55 3.21 26.67
CA SER A 365 -14.64 2.06 26.56
C SER A 365 -13.16 2.49 26.47
N ILE A 366 -12.87 3.53 25.68
CA ILE A 366 -11.52 4.10 25.57
C ILE A 366 -11.09 4.63 26.94
N PHE A 367 -11.94 5.41 27.58
CA PHE A 367 -11.70 5.98 28.91
C PHE A 367 -11.34 4.90 29.94
N ALA A 368 -12.09 3.82 29.99
CA ALA A 368 -11.88 2.72 30.96
C ALA A 368 -10.51 2.02 30.77
N LYS A 369 -9.89 2.13 29.60
CA LYS A 369 -8.58 1.57 29.25
C LYS A 369 -7.45 2.59 29.31
N SER A 370 -7.76 3.87 29.47
CA SER A 370 -6.80 4.99 29.31
C SER A 370 -5.95 5.24 30.56
N ASP A 371 -4.75 5.74 30.34
CA ASP A 371 -3.94 6.28 31.43
C ASP A 371 -4.50 7.62 31.97
N ALA A 372 -4.01 8.07 33.12
CA ALA A 372 -4.54 9.25 33.82
C ALA A 372 -4.45 10.54 32.96
N GLU A 373 -3.41 10.67 32.12
CA GLU A 373 -3.20 11.85 31.27
C GLU A 373 -4.17 11.86 30.09
N SER A 374 -4.37 10.72 29.44
CA SER A 374 -5.39 10.55 28.38
C SER A 374 -6.81 10.76 28.91
N VAL A 375 -7.09 10.32 30.13
CA VAL A 375 -8.35 10.59 30.82
C VAL A 375 -8.54 12.08 31.04
N ALA A 376 -7.52 12.80 31.56
CA ALA A 376 -7.60 14.24 31.77
C ALA A 376 -7.85 15.00 30.47
N LEU A 377 -7.19 14.61 29.37
CA LEU A 377 -7.42 15.16 28.04
C LEU A 377 -8.86 14.97 27.57
N MET A 378 -9.41 13.76 27.69
CA MET A 378 -10.79 13.47 27.33
C MET A 378 -11.78 14.30 28.16
N MET A 379 -11.54 14.41 29.48
CA MET A 379 -12.38 15.21 30.38
C MET A 379 -12.41 16.68 30.01
N ASP A 380 -11.24 17.27 29.70
CA ASP A 380 -11.13 18.66 29.27
C ASP A 380 -11.86 18.89 27.94
N THR A 381 -11.71 17.94 26.99
CA THR A 381 -12.42 17.98 25.70
C THR A 381 -13.94 17.90 25.90
N ILE A 382 -14.44 16.98 26.72
CA ILE A 382 -15.86 16.82 27.04
C ILE A 382 -16.41 18.13 27.67
N GLN A 383 -15.70 18.74 28.60
CA GLN A 383 -16.09 19.99 29.22
C GLN A 383 -16.14 21.12 28.19
N THR A 384 -15.11 21.25 27.36
CA THR A 384 -15.03 22.30 26.32
C THR A 384 -16.17 22.18 25.30
N VAL A 385 -16.45 20.97 24.82
CA VAL A 385 -17.56 20.72 23.88
C VAL A 385 -18.91 20.98 24.55
N GLY A 386 -19.07 20.55 25.82
CA GLY A 386 -20.29 20.77 26.60
C GLY A 386 -20.62 22.25 26.84
N GLU A 387 -19.62 23.14 26.99
CA GLU A 387 -19.80 24.57 27.16
C GLU A 387 -20.15 25.29 25.85
N THR A 388 -19.76 24.75 24.71
CA THR A 388 -19.90 25.41 23.40
C THR A 388 -21.13 25.00 22.61
N ASN A 389 -21.76 23.84 22.92
CA ASN A 389 -22.84 23.25 22.13
C ASN A 389 -24.05 22.81 23.00
N ALA A 390 -25.22 22.65 22.35
CA ALA A 390 -26.43 22.05 22.93
C ALA A 390 -26.24 20.58 23.36
N HIS A 391 -25.07 20.01 23.20
CA HIS A 391 -24.68 18.63 23.54
C HIS A 391 -24.15 18.46 24.98
N SER A 392 -24.45 19.41 25.88
CA SER A 392 -24.16 19.25 27.33
C SER A 392 -24.75 17.98 27.94
N THR A 393 -25.82 17.44 27.34
CA THR A 393 -26.43 16.19 27.76
C THR A 393 -25.55 15.00 27.44
N LEU A 394 -24.94 14.96 26.24
CA LEU A 394 -24.02 13.92 25.79
C LEU A 394 -22.77 13.84 26.68
N ALA A 395 -22.16 15.00 26.94
CA ALA A 395 -21.01 15.08 27.84
C ALA A 395 -21.33 14.56 29.26
N LEU A 396 -22.54 14.89 29.78
CA LEU A 396 -23.01 14.40 31.09
C LEU A 396 -23.31 12.89 31.06
N GLU A 397 -23.81 12.33 29.95
CA GLU A 397 -24.06 10.91 29.81
C GLU A 397 -22.78 10.11 29.69
N VAL A 398 -21.78 10.62 28.95
CA VAL A 398 -20.44 10.04 28.94
C VAL A 398 -19.86 10.02 30.36
N LEU A 399 -19.86 11.14 31.08
CA LEU A 399 -19.41 11.21 32.47
C LEU A 399 -20.18 10.27 33.40
N SER A 400 -21.49 10.10 33.21
CA SER A 400 -22.30 9.15 33.98
C SER A 400 -21.93 7.69 33.68
N SER A 401 -21.71 7.35 32.42
CA SER A 401 -21.29 6.00 32.03
C SER A 401 -19.88 5.64 32.54
N MET A 402 -19.02 6.67 32.67
CA MET A 402 -17.69 6.54 33.22
C MET A 402 -17.69 6.36 34.74
N ALA A 403 -18.58 7.06 35.45
CA ALA A 403 -18.72 6.92 36.89
C ALA A 403 -19.17 5.51 37.35
N ASP A 404 -19.80 4.76 36.46
CA ASP A 404 -20.19 3.37 36.71
C ASP A 404 -19.07 2.35 36.45
N SER A 405 -17.90 2.77 35.92
CA SER A 405 -16.74 1.89 35.69
C SER A 405 -15.86 1.78 36.94
N GLU A 406 -15.43 0.54 37.30
CA GLU A 406 -14.57 0.29 38.48
C GLU A 406 -13.25 1.11 38.44
N SER A 407 -12.74 1.44 37.24
CA SER A 407 -11.52 2.23 37.04
C SER A 407 -11.62 3.68 37.49
N PHE A 408 -12.84 4.25 37.58
CA PHE A 408 -13.06 5.63 38.04
C PHE A 408 -12.81 5.77 39.55
N TYR A 409 -13.05 4.71 40.34
CA TYR A 409 -12.89 4.75 41.80
C TYR A 409 -11.42 4.59 42.25
N ASP A 410 -10.54 4.11 41.39
CA ASP A 410 -9.12 3.93 41.72
C ASP A 410 -8.24 5.14 41.32
N MET A 411 -8.84 6.19 40.73
CA MET A 411 -8.09 7.40 40.37
C MET A 411 -7.90 8.30 41.59
N ASP A 412 -6.65 8.47 42.01
CA ASP A 412 -6.24 9.44 43.02
C ASP A 412 -6.26 10.85 42.40
N PHE A 413 -7.41 11.50 42.43
CA PHE A 413 -7.52 12.94 42.16
C PHE A 413 -6.89 13.66 43.35
N GLY A 414 -5.53 13.84 43.33
CA GLY A 414 -4.80 14.50 44.38
C GLY A 414 -5.52 15.72 44.87
N ASP A 415 -5.82 15.76 46.17
CA ASP A 415 -6.35 16.92 46.89
C ASP A 415 -5.37 18.10 46.73
N GLU A 416 -5.69 19.08 45.87
CA GLU A 416 -5.17 20.45 45.99
C GLU A 416 -6.24 21.42 46.50
#